data_de5af39252d6dcc93095663030739ca6
#
_entry.id   de5af39252d6dcc93095663030739ca6
#
_cell.length_a   1.000
_cell.length_b   1.000
_cell.length_c   1.000
_cell.angle_alpha   90.00
_cell.angle_beta   90.00
_cell.angle_gamma   90.00
#
_symmetry.space_group_name_H-M   'P 1'
#
loop_
_entity.id
_entity.type
_entity.pdbx_description
1 polymer ?
#
loop_
_entity_poly.entity_id
_entity_poly.type
_entity_poly.pdbx_seq_one_letter_code
_entity_poly.pdbx_strand_id
1 'polypeptide(L)'
;MERVALFPGSFDPFTMGHKSIVDQGLTIFDRIIVGVGANSEKAGLLTPQNRVRLIEDIYKDNDAVEVRYYHGLTGDFCRELGAQFLLRGMRNTVDYEYERGM
;
A
#
# COMPACT_ATOMS: atom_id res chain seq x y z
N MET A 1 -11.86 -15.98 -7.45
CA MET A 1 -10.54 -15.75 -6.85
C MET A 1 -10.39 -14.30 -6.46
N GLU A 2 -9.97 -14.06 -5.25
CA GLU A 2 -9.77 -12.70 -4.75
C GLU A 2 -8.54 -12.06 -5.40
N ARG A 3 -8.72 -10.84 -5.93
CA ARG A 3 -7.61 -10.06 -6.49
C ARG A 3 -7.09 -9.12 -5.42
N VAL A 4 -5.85 -9.33 -5.03
CA VAL A 4 -5.21 -8.58 -3.95
C VAL A 4 -4.03 -7.79 -4.51
N ALA A 5 -4.02 -6.49 -4.26
CA ALA A 5 -2.92 -5.63 -4.67
C ALA A 5 -2.19 -5.08 -3.45
N LEU A 6 -0.87 -4.98 -3.57
CA LEU A 6 -0.04 -4.30 -2.58
C LEU A 6 0.26 -2.90 -3.11
N PHE A 7 0.03 -1.89 -2.28
CA PHE A 7 0.38 -0.51 -2.58
C PHE A 7 1.53 -0.09 -1.65
N PRO A 8 2.77 -0.22 -2.10
CA PRO A 8 3.92 0.08 -1.24
C PRO A 8 4.32 1.54 -1.30
N GLY A 9 4.84 2.04 -0.21
CA GLY A 9 5.38 3.39 -0.13
C GLY A 9 5.85 3.73 1.26
N SER A 10 6.47 4.89 1.40
CA SER A 10 6.87 5.37 2.72
C SER A 10 5.70 6.06 3.44
N PHE A 11 4.84 6.74 2.67
CA PHE A 11 3.63 7.40 3.16
C PHE A 11 3.89 8.33 4.35
N ASP A 12 4.78 9.25 4.15
CA ASP A 12 5.22 10.17 5.20
C ASP A 12 5.01 11.63 4.78
N PRO A 13 3.77 12.11 4.77
CA PRO A 13 2.52 11.45 5.16
C PRO A 13 1.80 10.77 3.99
N PHE A 14 0.71 10.09 4.32
CA PHE A 14 -0.24 9.57 3.34
C PHE A 14 -1.13 10.74 2.89
N THR A 15 -1.06 11.07 1.61
CA THR A 15 -1.71 12.27 1.08
C THR A 15 -3.04 11.95 0.40
N MET A 16 -3.77 12.98 0.03
CA MET A 16 -5.00 12.83 -0.77
C MET A 16 -4.71 12.16 -2.11
N GLY A 17 -3.52 12.39 -2.67
CA GLY A 17 -3.11 11.70 -3.89
C GLY A 17 -3.01 10.20 -3.68
N HIS A 18 -2.43 9.78 -2.56
CA HIS A 18 -2.35 8.36 -2.20
C HIS A 18 -3.76 7.78 -2.01
N LYS A 19 -4.63 8.51 -1.32
CA LYS A 19 -6.00 8.08 -1.12
C LYS A 19 -6.71 7.88 -2.45
N SER A 20 -6.51 8.79 -3.39
CA SER A 20 -7.11 8.68 -4.72
C SER A 20 -6.67 7.40 -5.42
N ILE A 21 -5.39 7.03 -5.30
CA ILE A 21 -4.88 5.80 -5.91
C ILE A 21 -5.55 4.57 -5.30
N VAL A 22 -5.68 4.53 -3.98
CA VAL A 22 -6.35 3.42 -3.31
C VAL A 22 -7.81 3.33 -3.74
N ASP A 23 -8.51 4.46 -3.74
CA ASP A 23 -9.92 4.49 -4.11
C ASP A 23 -10.14 4.02 -5.55
N GLN A 24 -9.28 4.43 -6.47
CA GLN A 24 -9.33 3.94 -7.85
C GLN A 24 -9.02 2.45 -7.92
N GLY A 25 -8.02 2.00 -7.16
CA GLY A 25 -7.64 0.60 -7.12
C GLY A 25 -8.76 -0.30 -6.61
N LEU A 26 -9.58 0.20 -5.70
CA LEU A 26 -10.70 -0.56 -5.16
C LEU A 26 -11.78 -0.84 -6.22
N THR A 27 -11.76 -0.15 -7.34
CA THR A 27 -12.66 -0.47 -8.45
C THR A 27 -12.13 -1.64 -9.29
N ILE A 28 -10.86 -2.00 -9.12
CA ILE A 28 -10.20 -3.05 -9.89
C ILE A 28 -9.93 -4.29 -9.04
N PHE A 29 -9.51 -4.07 -7.79
CA PHE A 29 -9.07 -5.15 -6.91
C PHE A 29 -10.07 -5.35 -5.78
N ASP A 30 -10.16 -6.59 -5.32
CA ASP A 30 -11.06 -6.95 -4.22
C ASP A 30 -10.51 -6.49 -2.87
N ARG A 31 -9.18 -6.42 -2.76
CA ARG A 31 -8.52 -5.99 -1.54
C ARG A 31 -7.22 -5.28 -1.87
N ILE A 32 -6.92 -4.24 -1.10
CA ILE A 32 -5.67 -3.51 -1.22
C ILE A 32 -4.97 -3.52 0.13
N ILE A 33 -3.69 -3.90 0.10
CA ILE A 33 -2.84 -3.84 1.27
C ILE A 33 -1.91 -2.65 1.09
N VAL A 34 -2.05 -1.65 1.95
CA VAL A 34 -1.15 -0.50 1.95
C VAL A 34 0.09 -0.90 2.76
N GLY A 35 1.21 -1.01 2.08
CA GLY A 35 2.47 -1.43 2.71
C GLY A 35 3.33 -0.24 3.03
N VAL A 36 3.47 0.07 4.33
CA VAL A 36 4.34 1.14 4.79
C VAL A 36 5.75 0.58 4.91
N GLY A 37 6.61 0.98 3.98
CA GLY A 37 7.98 0.48 3.94
C GLY A 37 8.88 1.15 4.95
N ALA A 38 9.78 0.37 5.53
CA ALA A 38 10.81 0.92 6.40
C ALA A 38 11.82 1.68 5.56
N ASN A 39 11.98 2.95 5.84
CA ASN A 39 13.03 3.75 5.25
C ASN A 39 13.99 4.14 6.37
N SER A 40 15.00 3.32 6.57
CA SER A 40 15.92 3.46 7.70
C SER A 40 16.89 4.63 7.55
N GLU A 41 17.00 5.21 6.38
CA GLU A 41 18.04 6.20 6.11
C GLU A 41 17.61 7.64 6.34
N LYS A 42 16.33 7.89 6.52
CA LYS A 42 15.84 9.26 6.69
C LYS A 42 14.94 9.36 7.89
N ALA A 43 15.20 10.37 8.70
CA ALA A 43 14.24 10.77 9.71
C ALA A 43 13.02 11.33 9.00
N GLY A 44 11.94 10.59 8.98
CA GLY A 44 10.69 11.05 8.37
C GLY A 44 9.97 12.02 9.30
N LEU A 45 8.92 12.64 8.77
CA LEU A 45 8.07 13.51 9.57
C LEU A 45 7.30 12.73 10.62
N LEU A 46 6.95 11.49 10.31
CA LEU A 46 6.15 10.64 11.18
C LEU A 46 6.88 9.33 11.46
N THR A 47 6.66 8.78 12.64
CA THR A 47 7.16 7.45 12.94
C THR A 47 6.41 6.42 12.10
N PRO A 48 6.99 5.24 11.85
CA PRO A 48 6.28 4.19 11.11
C PRO A 48 4.94 3.82 11.75
N GLN A 49 4.90 3.76 13.07
CA GLN A 49 3.67 3.44 13.80
C GLN A 49 2.60 4.50 13.58
N ASN A 50 2.98 5.77 13.58
CA ASN A 50 2.03 6.85 13.34
C ASN A 50 1.55 6.87 11.90
N ARG A 51 2.43 6.55 10.96
CA ARG A 51 2.03 6.45 9.54
C ARG A 51 0.99 5.36 9.34
N VAL A 52 1.23 4.19 9.91
CA VAL A 52 0.27 3.09 9.84
C VAL A 52 -1.06 3.49 10.46
N ARG A 53 -1.00 4.09 11.65
CA ARG A 53 -2.21 4.48 12.38
C ARG A 53 -3.05 5.50 11.62
N LEU A 54 -2.41 6.48 11.00
CA LEU A 54 -3.12 7.49 10.22
C LEU A 54 -3.85 6.87 9.05
N ILE A 55 -3.21 5.94 8.35
CA ILE A 55 -3.83 5.28 7.21
C ILE A 55 -4.96 4.36 7.67
N GLU A 56 -4.74 3.62 8.75
CA GLU A 56 -5.79 2.77 9.33
C GLU A 56 -7.02 3.59 9.70
N ASP A 57 -6.79 4.78 10.23
CA ASP A 57 -7.87 5.66 10.63
C ASP A 57 -8.70 6.13 9.45
N ILE A 58 -8.05 6.40 8.33
CA ILE A 58 -8.73 6.80 7.10
C ILE A 58 -9.66 5.68 6.60
N TYR A 59 -9.22 4.44 6.73
CA TYR A 59 -9.92 3.28 6.17
C TYR A 59 -10.57 2.39 7.23
N LYS A 60 -10.80 2.91 8.42
CA LYS A 60 -11.30 2.11 9.56
C LYS A 60 -12.64 1.42 9.27
N ASP A 61 -13.44 1.99 8.37
CA ASP A 61 -14.74 1.44 8.03
C ASP A 61 -14.72 0.66 6.72
N ASN A 62 -13.53 0.38 6.18
CA ASN A 62 -13.41 -0.31 4.90
C ASN A 62 -12.57 -1.57 5.05
N ASP A 63 -13.24 -2.71 5.12
CA ASP A 63 -12.57 -4.00 5.29
C ASP A 63 -11.74 -4.44 4.09
N ALA A 64 -11.91 -3.77 2.94
CA ALA A 64 -11.15 -4.09 1.74
C ALA A 64 -9.74 -3.49 1.77
N VAL A 65 -9.44 -2.63 2.74
CA VAL A 65 -8.13 -2.00 2.87
C VAL A 65 -7.47 -2.48 4.16
N GLU A 66 -6.26 -3.02 4.01
CA GLU A 66 -5.44 -3.46 5.13
C GLU A 66 -4.16 -2.64 5.12
N VAL A 67 -3.62 -2.30 6.27
CA VAL A 67 -2.37 -1.52 6.37
C VAL A 67 -1.34 -2.35 7.11
N ARG A 68 -0.15 -2.45 6.54
CA ARG A 68 0.95 -3.19 7.14
C ARG A 68 2.26 -2.44 7.04
N TYR A 69 3.10 -2.61 8.05
CA TYR A 69 4.47 -2.13 8.05
C TYR A 69 5.39 -3.29 7.66
N TYR A 70 6.43 -3.02 6.85
CA TYR A 70 7.32 -4.08 6.44
C TYR A 70 8.76 -3.58 6.28
N HIS A 71 9.69 -4.53 6.35
CA HIS A 71 11.11 -4.34 6.07
C HIS A 71 11.50 -5.19 4.89
N GLY A 72 12.60 -4.83 4.24
CA GLY A 72 13.17 -5.63 3.18
C GLY A 72 12.58 -5.33 1.82
N LEU A 73 12.70 -6.29 0.93
CA LEU A 73 12.29 -6.11 -0.46
C LEU A 73 10.79 -6.18 -0.62
N THR A 74 10.26 -5.24 -1.40
CA THR A 74 8.82 -5.17 -1.68
C THR A 74 8.31 -6.46 -2.32
N GLY A 75 9.08 -7.05 -3.25
CA GLY A 75 8.69 -8.28 -3.90
C GLY A 75 8.52 -9.45 -2.93
N ASP A 76 9.44 -9.55 -1.97
CA ASP A 76 9.37 -10.59 -0.95
C ASP A 76 8.14 -10.42 -0.08
N PHE A 77 7.86 -9.18 0.31
CA PHE A 77 6.68 -8.88 1.11
C PHE A 77 5.40 -9.19 0.35
N CYS A 78 5.37 -8.85 -0.94
CA CYS A 78 4.25 -9.15 -1.81
C CYS A 78 3.95 -10.65 -1.84
N ARG A 79 5.01 -11.46 -1.94
CA ARG A 79 4.87 -12.92 -1.92
C ARG A 79 4.34 -13.43 -0.60
N GLU A 80 4.85 -12.90 0.51
CA GLU A 80 4.39 -13.30 1.85
C GLU A 80 2.91 -13.05 2.05
N LEU A 81 2.42 -11.95 1.49
CA LEU A 81 1.02 -11.58 1.61
C LEU A 81 0.10 -12.31 0.64
N GLY A 82 0.67 -12.96 -0.37
CA GLY A 82 -0.12 -13.57 -1.44
C GLY A 82 -0.77 -12.54 -2.36
N ALA A 83 -0.24 -11.32 -2.39
CA ALA A 83 -0.73 -10.30 -3.31
C ALA A 83 -0.22 -10.57 -4.72
N GLN A 84 -1.13 -10.55 -5.69
CA GLN A 84 -0.78 -10.83 -7.08
C GLN A 84 -0.34 -9.59 -7.84
N PHE A 85 -0.69 -8.40 -7.36
CA PHE A 85 -0.47 -7.16 -8.09
C PHE A 85 0.25 -6.14 -7.22
N LEU A 86 1.06 -5.32 -7.88
CA LEU A 86 1.65 -4.12 -7.28
C LEU A 86 0.91 -2.92 -7.84
N LEU A 87 0.34 -2.12 -6.94
CA LEU A 87 -0.39 -0.91 -7.31
C LEU A 87 0.56 0.28 -7.20
N ARG A 88 0.55 1.12 -8.21
CA ARG A 88 1.35 2.34 -8.22
C ARG A 88 0.51 3.50 -8.70
N GLY A 89 0.80 4.68 -8.18
CA GLY A 89 0.16 5.90 -8.62
C GLY A 89 1.08 6.70 -9.52
N MET A 90 0.53 7.23 -10.60
CA MET A 90 1.27 8.07 -11.51
C MET A 90 0.36 9.19 -11.99
N ARG A 91 0.63 10.41 -11.53
CA ARG A 91 -0.07 11.62 -12.00
C ARG A 91 -1.58 11.48 -12.02
N ASN A 92 -2.18 11.19 -10.91
CA ASN A 92 -3.64 11.06 -10.77
C ASN A 92 -4.23 9.83 -11.49
N THR A 93 -3.40 8.94 -12.02
CA THR A 93 -3.87 7.70 -12.60
C THR A 93 -3.31 6.52 -11.83
N VAL A 94 -4.05 5.43 -11.87
CA VAL A 94 -3.63 4.18 -11.26
C VAL A 94 -2.82 3.39 -12.29
N ASP A 95 -1.66 2.91 -11.87
CA ASP A 95 -0.87 1.98 -12.63
C ASP A 95 -0.61 0.74 -11.77
N TYR A 96 -0.56 -0.42 -12.40
CA TYR A 96 -0.28 -1.65 -11.67
C TYR A 96 0.41 -2.65 -12.57
N GLU A 97 1.11 -3.59 -11.96
CA GLU A 97 1.74 -4.66 -12.70
C GLU A 97 1.53 -5.98 -11.97
N TYR A 98 1.45 -7.03 -12.75
CA TYR A 98 1.32 -8.37 -12.22
C TYR A 98 2.68 -8.85 -11.69
N GLU A 99 2.70 -9.31 -10.46
CA GLU A 99 3.95 -9.75 -9.83
C GLU A 99 4.24 -11.19 -10.25
N ARG A 100 5.26 -11.35 -11.07
CA ARG A 100 5.60 -12.65 -11.65
C ARG A 100 6.78 -13.35 -11.00
N GLY A 101 7.51 -12.70 -10.18
CA GLY A 101 8.72 -13.27 -9.60
C GLY A 101 8.48 -14.21 -8.44
N MET A 102 7.27 -14.61 -8.29
CA MET A 102 6.88 -15.42 -7.13
C MET A 102 7.01 -16.92 -7.38
#